data_284938ad22df21b84eb48e7c5587dc3e
#
_entry.id   284938ad22df21b84eb48e7c5587dc3e
#
_cell.length_a   1.000
_cell.length_b   1.000
_cell.length_c   1.000
_cell.angle_alpha   90.00
_cell.angle_beta   90.00
_cell.angle_gamma   90.00
#
_symmetry.space_group_name_H-M   'P 1'
#
loop_
_entity.id
_entity.type
_entity.pdbx_description
1 polymer ?
#
loop_
_entity_poly.entity_id
_entity_poly.type
_entity_poly.pdbx_seq_one_letter_code
_entity_poly.pdbx_strand_id
1 'polypeptide(L)'
;MYIKNVQIMKNLDWEKLAFEFQTTQISLTEMGKREKVDRRTLAKHFKELGIEIVNKQNRSKFNEHIFDQIDSEEKAYWLGFIFADGYISSSPLRGEVKSVYQFELSLGIKDIEHLNKFKTFIAYEKDIIIDGNRCRFVVANKHLWTVLNELGCTPNKSLSLTFPNIPQNLVRHFIRGYFDGDGCISRYVHNTCITPHIELLGTKQMLEQVLLHSGISAKYKHDKRHSEETWSLEWSKQEGIDFINYLYQDCSIYLNRKYKLYQFFKNGSRSVEEFTELLSGKNGECLKLES
;
A
#
# COMPACT_ATOMS: atom_id res chain seq x y z
N MET A 1 -22.21 0.21 -40.79
CA MET A 1 -22.30 0.12 -39.32
C MET A 1 -23.19 1.19 -38.69
N TYR A 2 -23.14 2.45 -39.16
CA TYR A 2 -23.97 3.56 -38.65
C TYR A 2 -25.48 3.36 -38.79
N ILE A 3 -25.96 2.81 -39.90
CA ILE A 3 -27.40 2.62 -40.19
C ILE A 3 -28.04 1.56 -39.29
N LYS A 4 -27.32 0.49 -38.90
CA LYS A 4 -27.82 -0.53 -37.95
C LYS A 4 -28.03 0.01 -36.54
N ASN A 5 -27.17 0.90 -36.07
CA ASN A 5 -27.31 1.47 -34.73
C ASN A 5 -28.49 2.44 -34.61
N VAL A 6 -28.79 3.21 -35.67
CA VAL A 6 -29.95 4.11 -35.69
C VAL A 6 -31.28 3.34 -35.67
N GLN A 7 -31.34 2.16 -36.28
CA GLN A 7 -32.54 1.32 -36.33
C GLN A 7 -32.81 0.59 -35.00
N ILE A 8 -31.73 0.20 -34.28
CA ILE A 8 -31.83 -0.38 -32.94
C ILE A 8 -32.34 0.66 -31.92
N MET A 9 -31.91 1.91 -32.03
CA MET A 9 -32.32 3.00 -31.14
C MET A 9 -33.81 3.39 -31.30
N LYS A 10 -34.40 3.19 -32.48
CA LYS A 10 -35.82 3.49 -32.73
C LYS A 10 -36.80 2.48 -32.12
N ASN A 11 -36.35 1.28 -31.78
CA ASN A 11 -37.19 0.19 -31.24
C ASN A 11 -37.00 -0.04 -29.74
N LEU A 12 -36.22 0.79 -29.03
CA LEU A 12 -36.04 0.63 -27.60
C LEU A 12 -37.13 1.39 -26.84
N ASP A 13 -37.72 0.72 -25.88
CA ASP A 13 -38.65 1.32 -24.92
C ASP A 13 -37.82 2.03 -23.82
N TRP A 14 -37.54 3.31 -24.06
CA TRP A 14 -36.72 4.12 -23.19
C TRP A 14 -37.33 4.34 -21.81
N GLU A 15 -38.63 4.41 -21.67
CA GLU A 15 -39.32 4.56 -20.41
C GLU A 15 -39.19 3.31 -19.55
N LYS A 16 -39.34 2.12 -20.19
CA LYS A 16 -39.16 0.82 -19.53
C LYS A 16 -37.71 0.63 -19.07
N LEU A 17 -36.75 0.94 -19.92
CA LEU A 17 -35.31 0.88 -19.54
C LEU A 17 -34.98 1.83 -18.43
N ALA A 18 -35.53 3.02 -18.43
CA ALA A 18 -35.38 4.03 -17.41
C ALA A 18 -35.99 3.58 -16.09
N PHE A 19 -37.18 3.00 -16.11
CA PHE A 19 -37.82 2.43 -14.91
C PHE A 19 -36.99 1.29 -14.33
N GLU A 20 -36.51 0.37 -15.18
CA GLU A 20 -35.65 -0.73 -14.77
C GLU A 20 -34.37 -0.19 -14.11
N PHE A 21 -33.72 0.83 -14.71
CA PHE A 21 -32.52 1.45 -14.15
C PHE A 21 -32.75 2.07 -12.78
N GLN A 22 -33.92 2.64 -12.54
CA GLN A 22 -34.28 3.25 -11.25
C GLN A 22 -34.65 2.22 -10.17
N THR A 23 -35.27 1.11 -10.57
CA THR A 23 -35.83 0.11 -9.65
C THR A 23 -34.91 -1.08 -9.41
N THR A 24 -33.91 -1.29 -10.26
CA THR A 24 -32.94 -2.38 -10.12
C THR A 24 -31.53 -1.84 -9.86
N GLN A 25 -30.60 -2.73 -9.58
CA GLN A 25 -29.19 -2.36 -9.39
C GLN A 25 -28.38 -2.44 -10.69
N ILE A 26 -29.03 -2.61 -11.85
CA ILE A 26 -28.34 -2.73 -13.14
C ILE A 26 -27.52 -1.47 -13.45
N SER A 27 -26.28 -1.65 -13.85
CA SER A 27 -25.43 -0.53 -14.27
C SER A 27 -25.71 -0.11 -15.72
N LEU A 28 -25.48 1.17 -16.06
CA LEU A 28 -25.57 1.61 -17.45
C LEU A 28 -24.66 0.83 -18.41
N THR A 29 -23.57 0.26 -17.90
CA THR A 29 -22.63 -0.54 -18.68
C THR A 29 -23.21 -1.92 -18.99
N GLU A 30 -23.82 -2.57 -18.01
CA GLU A 30 -24.50 -3.87 -18.19
C GLU A 30 -25.72 -3.73 -19.08
N MET A 31 -26.56 -2.73 -18.83
CA MET A 31 -27.70 -2.41 -19.66
C MET A 31 -27.28 -2.13 -21.11
N GLY A 32 -26.22 -1.34 -21.29
CA GLY A 32 -25.68 -1.03 -22.62
C GLY A 32 -25.17 -2.27 -23.37
N LYS A 33 -24.53 -3.21 -22.66
CA LYS A 33 -24.13 -4.50 -23.26
C LYS A 33 -25.33 -5.34 -23.67
N ARG A 34 -26.36 -5.43 -22.82
CA ARG A 34 -27.57 -6.19 -23.07
C ARG A 34 -28.35 -5.64 -24.24
N GLU A 35 -28.58 -4.34 -24.28
CA GLU A 35 -29.37 -3.64 -25.31
C GLU A 35 -28.55 -3.30 -26.57
N LYS A 36 -27.25 -3.59 -26.56
CA LYS A 36 -26.31 -3.23 -27.65
C LYS A 36 -26.27 -1.74 -27.95
N VAL A 37 -26.37 -0.91 -26.92
CA VAL A 37 -26.36 0.54 -26.98
C VAL A 37 -25.17 1.07 -26.18
N ASP A 38 -24.51 2.11 -26.69
CA ASP A 38 -23.42 2.75 -25.94
C ASP A 38 -23.94 3.36 -24.64
N ARG A 39 -23.19 3.18 -23.57
CA ARG A 39 -23.51 3.71 -22.23
C ARG A 39 -23.81 5.22 -22.24
N ARG A 40 -23.09 5.99 -23.08
CA ARG A 40 -23.29 7.44 -23.17
C ARG A 40 -24.65 7.78 -23.79
N THR A 41 -25.10 6.96 -24.73
CA THR A 41 -26.42 7.09 -25.35
C THR A 41 -27.52 6.83 -24.32
N LEU A 42 -27.43 5.73 -23.53
CA LEU A 42 -28.34 5.48 -22.43
C LEU A 42 -28.39 6.65 -21.44
N ALA A 43 -27.20 7.12 -21.03
CA ALA A 43 -27.08 8.25 -20.12
C ALA A 43 -27.74 9.53 -20.66
N LYS A 44 -27.60 9.81 -21.95
CA LYS A 44 -28.22 10.98 -22.59
C LYS A 44 -29.74 10.88 -22.55
N HIS A 45 -30.32 9.75 -22.99
CA HIS A 45 -31.77 9.58 -23.02
C HIS A 45 -32.40 9.54 -21.62
N PHE A 46 -31.74 8.94 -20.63
CA PHE A 46 -32.22 8.95 -19.24
C PHE A 46 -32.23 10.36 -18.66
N LYS A 47 -31.23 11.18 -19.00
CA LYS A 47 -31.21 12.59 -18.62
C LYS A 47 -32.34 13.39 -19.29
N GLU A 48 -32.64 13.10 -20.55
CA GLU A 48 -33.76 13.70 -21.29
C GLU A 48 -35.12 13.33 -20.69
N LEU A 49 -35.24 12.13 -20.10
CA LEU A 49 -36.41 11.68 -19.33
C LEU A 49 -36.42 12.19 -17.87
N GLY A 50 -35.53 13.11 -17.52
CA GLY A 50 -35.47 13.68 -16.16
C GLY A 50 -34.92 12.75 -15.08
N ILE A 51 -34.34 11.61 -15.48
CA ILE A 51 -33.73 10.67 -14.54
C ILE A 51 -32.36 11.20 -14.16
N GLU A 52 -32.20 11.48 -12.90
CA GLU A 52 -30.90 11.78 -12.33
C GLU A 52 -30.04 10.50 -12.41
N ILE A 53 -29.14 10.48 -13.38
CA ILE A 53 -28.06 9.49 -13.39
C ILE A 53 -27.15 9.90 -12.26
N VAL A 54 -27.53 9.53 -11.05
CA VAL A 54 -26.57 9.45 -9.97
C VAL A 54 -25.55 8.45 -10.51
N ASN A 55 -24.40 8.96 -10.95
CA ASN A 55 -23.22 8.13 -11.05
C ASN A 55 -23.08 7.56 -9.63
N LYS A 56 -23.70 6.41 -9.38
CA LYS A 56 -23.21 5.46 -8.42
C LYS A 56 -21.85 5.06 -8.99
N GLN A 57 -20.90 6.02 -9.03
CA GLN A 57 -19.52 5.65 -8.90
C GLN A 57 -19.60 4.71 -7.72
N ASN A 58 -19.29 3.48 -7.97
CA ASN A 58 -19.01 2.49 -6.95
C ASN A 58 -17.82 3.05 -6.17
N ARG A 59 -18.04 4.17 -5.44
CA ARG A 59 -17.08 4.70 -4.51
C ARG A 59 -16.92 3.57 -3.54
N SER A 60 -15.77 2.94 -3.62
CA SER A 60 -15.40 1.93 -2.67
C SER A 60 -15.61 2.55 -1.32
N LYS A 61 -16.50 2.00 -0.49
CA LYS A 61 -16.65 2.47 0.86
C LYS A 61 -15.40 2.09 1.63
N PHE A 62 -14.83 3.05 2.28
CA PHE A 62 -13.69 2.92 3.18
C PHE A 62 -13.63 4.16 4.07
N ASN A 63 -12.87 4.11 5.14
CA ASN A 63 -12.68 5.26 6.01
C ASN A 63 -11.64 6.22 5.41
N GLU A 64 -12.09 7.23 4.66
CA GLU A 64 -11.23 8.23 4.04
C GLU A 64 -10.55 9.18 5.04
N HIS A 65 -11.06 9.23 6.30
CA HIS A 65 -10.59 10.08 7.39
C HIS A 65 -9.60 9.39 8.33
N ILE A 66 -9.18 8.15 8.01
CA ILE A 66 -8.37 7.33 8.92
C ILE A 66 -7.02 7.98 9.29
N PHE A 67 -6.46 8.76 8.38
CA PHE A 67 -5.16 9.43 8.56
C PHE A 67 -5.27 10.93 8.91
N ASP A 68 -6.46 11.48 9.15
CA ASP A 68 -6.63 12.89 9.54
C ASP A 68 -5.87 13.21 10.84
N GLN A 69 -5.72 12.21 11.71
CA GLN A 69 -4.90 12.29 12.92
C GLN A 69 -4.11 10.99 13.09
N ILE A 70 -2.81 11.12 13.37
CA ILE A 70 -1.94 9.99 13.70
C ILE A 70 -1.89 9.88 15.23
N ASP A 71 -2.82 9.12 15.79
CA ASP A 71 -3.06 9.02 17.24
C ASP A 71 -2.94 7.60 17.79
N SER A 72 -2.58 6.62 16.96
CA SER A 72 -2.44 5.21 17.35
C SER A 72 -1.23 4.54 16.69
N GLU A 73 -0.77 3.44 17.33
CA GLU A 73 0.27 2.57 16.78
C GLU A 73 -0.03 2.16 15.33
N GLU A 74 -1.27 1.71 15.10
CA GLU A 74 -1.66 1.16 13.81
C GLU A 74 -1.65 2.23 12.70
N LYS A 75 -2.14 3.45 13.01
CA LYS A 75 -2.09 4.57 12.06
C LYS A 75 -0.66 5.00 11.75
N ALA A 76 0.20 5.10 12.75
CA ALA A 76 1.60 5.43 12.56
C ALA A 76 2.34 4.36 11.75
N TYR A 77 2.09 3.09 12.04
CA TYR A 77 2.65 1.96 11.30
C TYR A 77 2.24 2.00 9.82
N TRP A 78 0.94 2.12 9.53
CA TRP A 78 0.48 2.15 8.14
C TRP A 78 0.94 3.41 7.40
N LEU A 79 1.08 4.55 8.09
CA LEU A 79 1.68 5.73 7.47
C LEU A 79 3.13 5.45 7.07
N GLY A 80 3.93 4.83 7.94
CA GLY A 80 5.31 4.42 7.62
C GLY A 80 5.37 3.46 6.44
N PHE A 81 4.49 2.45 6.42
CA PHE A 81 4.41 1.49 5.33
C PHE A 81 3.99 2.15 3.99
N ILE A 82 3.07 3.13 4.02
CA ILE A 82 2.69 3.94 2.86
C ILE A 82 3.87 4.80 2.38
N PHE A 83 4.70 5.30 3.29
CA PHE A 83 5.90 6.06 2.93
C PHE A 83 6.91 5.20 2.16
N ALA A 84 7.01 3.91 2.44
CA ALA A 84 7.80 2.96 1.66
C ALA A 84 7.09 2.58 0.34
N ASP A 85 6.04 1.79 0.41
CA ASP A 85 5.41 1.07 -0.72
C ASP A 85 4.18 1.79 -1.32
N GLY A 86 3.69 2.86 -0.69
CA GLY A 86 2.52 3.60 -1.18
C GLY A 86 2.84 4.52 -2.35
N TYR A 87 1.87 4.68 -3.24
CA TYR A 87 1.95 5.59 -4.39
C TYR A 87 0.72 6.49 -4.45
N ILE A 88 0.93 7.79 -4.59
CA ILE A 88 -0.14 8.75 -4.87
C ILE A 88 0.10 9.45 -6.20
N SER A 89 -0.97 9.71 -6.92
CA SER A 89 -0.93 10.44 -8.19
C SER A 89 -2.15 11.33 -8.36
N SER A 90 -1.97 12.36 -9.18
CA SER A 90 -3.08 13.17 -9.67
C SER A 90 -2.96 13.32 -11.20
N SER A 91 -4.03 13.06 -11.90
CA SER A 91 -4.08 13.16 -13.36
C SER A 91 -5.29 13.97 -13.77
N PRO A 92 -5.13 14.95 -14.70
CA PRO A 92 -6.27 15.67 -15.26
C PRO A 92 -7.16 14.70 -16.05
N LEU A 93 -8.47 14.77 -15.85
CA LEU A 93 -9.41 14.09 -16.73
C LEU A 93 -9.39 14.73 -18.11
N ARG A 94 -9.29 13.89 -19.14
CA ARG A 94 -9.23 14.36 -20.55
C ARG A 94 -10.45 15.24 -20.86
N GLY A 95 -10.21 16.53 -21.12
CA GLY A 95 -11.26 17.49 -21.46
C GLY A 95 -12.05 18.09 -20.28
N GLU A 96 -11.64 17.85 -19.04
CA GLU A 96 -12.28 18.42 -17.84
C GLU A 96 -11.28 19.17 -16.96
N VAL A 97 -11.77 20.15 -16.20
CA VAL A 97 -10.98 20.89 -15.18
C VAL A 97 -10.71 20.00 -13.93
N LYS A 98 -11.31 18.82 -13.85
CA LYS A 98 -11.23 17.92 -12.69
C LYS A 98 -10.07 16.94 -12.83
N SER A 99 -9.31 16.76 -11.75
CA SER A 99 -8.26 15.74 -11.63
C SER A 99 -8.78 14.51 -10.90
N VAL A 100 -8.26 13.33 -11.29
CA VAL A 100 -8.41 12.10 -10.50
C VAL A 100 -7.26 12.04 -9.51
N TYR A 101 -7.58 11.92 -8.23
CA TYR A 101 -6.65 11.76 -7.13
C TYR A 101 -6.63 10.29 -6.72
N GLN A 102 -5.54 9.60 -6.97
CA GLN A 102 -5.42 8.16 -6.74
C GLN A 102 -4.41 7.87 -5.63
N PHE A 103 -4.77 6.92 -4.78
CA PHE A 103 -3.86 6.25 -3.86
C PHE A 103 -3.80 4.76 -4.20
N GLU A 104 -2.61 4.20 -4.22
CA GLU A 104 -2.32 2.79 -4.46
C GLU A 104 -1.31 2.27 -3.44
N LEU A 105 -1.56 1.06 -2.92
CA LEU A 105 -0.61 0.27 -2.17
C LEU A 105 -0.47 -1.07 -2.88
N SER A 106 0.74 -1.38 -3.38
CA SER A 106 1.00 -2.55 -4.22
C SER A 106 2.12 -3.40 -3.62
N LEU A 107 1.83 -4.68 -3.36
CA LEU A 107 2.76 -5.63 -2.77
C LEU A 107 2.94 -6.86 -3.65
N GLY A 108 4.01 -7.62 -3.40
CA GLY A 108 4.13 -8.97 -3.95
C GLY A 108 3.02 -9.87 -3.41
N ILE A 109 2.56 -10.83 -4.21
CA ILE A 109 1.46 -11.74 -3.82
C ILE A 109 1.76 -12.53 -2.52
N LYS A 110 3.04 -12.76 -2.21
CA LYS A 110 3.48 -13.38 -0.95
C LYS A 110 3.07 -12.59 0.31
N ASP A 111 2.85 -11.29 0.16
CA ASP A 111 2.48 -10.38 1.25
C ASP A 111 0.98 -9.98 1.19
N ILE A 112 0.13 -10.74 0.47
CA ILE A 112 -1.31 -10.45 0.33
C ILE A 112 -2.03 -10.39 1.68
N GLU A 113 -1.62 -11.21 2.65
CA GLU A 113 -2.19 -11.17 4.01
C GLU A 113 -1.95 -9.81 4.67
N HIS A 114 -0.79 -9.21 4.42
CA HIS A 114 -0.47 -7.89 4.95
C HIS A 114 -1.34 -6.81 4.30
N LEU A 115 -1.56 -6.90 2.99
CA LEU A 115 -2.46 -6.00 2.29
C LEU A 115 -3.93 -6.17 2.75
N ASN A 116 -4.34 -7.38 3.12
CA ASN A 116 -5.66 -7.62 3.74
C ASN A 116 -5.77 -7.02 5.16
N LYS A 117 -4.70 -6.97 5.95
CA LYS A 117 -4.68 -6.21 7.21
C LYS A 117 -4.93 -4.72 6.95
N PHE A 118 -4.26 -4.14 5.92
CA PHE A 118 -4.52 -2.76 5.50
C PHE A 118 -5.96 -2.54 5.04
N LYS A 119 -6.50 -3.46 4.23
CA LYS A 119 -7.91 -3.46 3.80
C LYS A 119 -8.85 -3.38 5.00
N THR A 120 -8.62 -4.20 6.01
CA THR A 120 -9.44 -4.22 7.25
C THR A 120 -9.28 -2.91 8.03
N PHE A 121 -8.05 -2.44 8.21
CA PHE A 121 -7.74 -1.19 8.91
C PHE A 121 -8.48 0.02 8.32
N ILE A 122 -8.47 0.17 6.99
CA ILE A 122 -9.14 1.28 6.30
C ILE A 122 -10.65 1.02 6.07
N ALA A 123 -11.18 -0.10 6.55
CA ALA A 123 -12.57 -0.53 6.35
C ALA A 123 -12.99 -0.60 4.86
N TYR A 124 -12.11 -1.14 4.00
CA TYR A 124 -12.37 -1.24 2.56
C TYR A 124 -13.22 -2.46 2.22
N GLU A 125 -14.37 -2.25 1.57
CA GLU A 125 -15.35 -3.32 1.32
C GLU A 125 -15.03 -4.19 0.08
N LYS A 126 -14.28 -3.67 -0.90
CA LYS A 126 -13.98 -4.42 -2.14
C LYS A 126 -12.79 -5.35 -1.97
N ASP A 127 -12.67 -6.29 -2.89
CA ASP A 127 -11.53 -7.21 -2.92
C ASP A 127 -10.25 -6.52 -3.38
N ILE A 128 -9.12 -7.03 -2.90
CA ILE A 128 -7.80 -6.67 -3.37
C ILE A 128 -7.65 -7.15 -4.81
N ILE A 129 -7.10 -6.30 -5.66
CA ILE A 129 -6.84 -6.63 -7.06
C ILE A 129 -5.60 -7.51 -7.12
N ILE A 130 -5.73 -8.69 -7.76
CA ILE A 130 -4.61 -9.59 -7.99
C ILE A 130 -4.23 -9.48 -9.47
N ASP A 131 -2.94 -9.20 -9.73
CA ASP A 131 -2.39 -9.04 -11.07
C ASP A 131 -1.04 -9.78 -11.16
N GLY A 132 -1.07 -11.01 -11.65
CA GLY A 132 0.09 -11.89 -11.69
C GLY A 132 0.69 -12.12 -10.30
N ASN A 133 1.94 -11.72 -10.11
CA ASN A 133 2.67 -11.85 -8.84
C ASN A 133 2.48 -10.65 -7.90
N ARG A 134 1.54 -9.75 -8.17
CA ARG A 134 1.24 -8.57 -7.35
C ARG A 134 -0.18 -8.59 -6.82
N CYS A 135 -0.35 -8.00 -5.66
CA CYS A 135 -1.66 -7.65 -5.09
C CYS A 135 -1.70 -6.15 -4.85
N ARG A 136 -2.85 -5.52 -5.14
CA ARG A 136 -2.99 -4.07 -5.17
C ARG A 136 -4.26 -3.61 -4.48
N PHE A 137 -4.13 -2.63 -3.60
CA PHE A 137 -5.21 -1.80 -3.10
C PHE A 137 -5.19 -0.48 -3.88
N VAL A 138 -6.31 -0.10 -4.49
CA VAL A 138 -6.39 1.12 -5.32
C VAL A 138 -7.69 1.84 -5.04
N VAL A 139 -7.60 3.10 -4.67
CA VAL A 139 -8.77 3.99 -4.49
C VAL A 139 -8.55 5.36 -5.12
N ALA A 140 -9.62 5.94 -5.64
CA ALA A 140 -9.63 7.32 -6.09
C ALA A 140 -10.41 8.16 -5.06
N ASN A 141 -9.69 8.95 -4.27
CA ASN A 141 -10.28 9.80 -3.25
C ASN A 141 -9.41 11.05 -3.01
N LYS A 142 -10.00 12.22 -3.13
CA LYS A 142 -9.28 13.49 -3.01
C LYS A 142 -8.87 13.76 -1.56
N HIS A 143 -9.74 13.45 -0.57
CA HIS A 143 -9.44 13.72 0.83
C HIS A 143 -8.24 12.90 1.29
N LEU A 144 -8.29 11.56 1.14
CA LEU A 144 -7.16 10.68 1.49
C LEU A 144 -5.87 11.10 0.78
N TRP A 145 -5.94 11.43 -0.51
CA TRP A 145 -4.78 11.90 -1.27
C TRP A 145 -4.20 13.19 -0.65
N THR A 146 -5.08 14.16 -0.32
CA THR A 146 -4.65 15.44 0.26
C THR A 146 -3.98 15.24 1.61
N VAL A 147 -4.59 14.47 2.50
CA VAL A 147 -4.02 14.18 3.83
C VAL A 147 -2.68 13.45 3.72
N LEU A 148 -2.56 12.43 2.89
CA LEU A 148 -1.28 11.74 2.68
C LEU A 148 -0.21 12.66 2.10
N ASN A 149 -0.57 13.54 1.17
CA ASN A 149 0.34 14.51 0.59
C ASN A 149 0.82 15.55 1.63
N GLU A 150 -0.07 16.04 2.49
CA GLU A 150 0.25 16.97 3.58
C GLU A 150 1.14 16.31 4.64
N LEU A 151 0.96 15.02 4.90
CA LEU A 151 1.82 14.23 5.78
C LEU A 151 3.22 13.96 5.20
N GLY A 152 3.44 14.25 3.89
CA GLY A 152 4.73 14.10 3.22
C GLY A 152 4.81 12.93 2.21
N CYS A 153 3.75 12.14 2.04
CA CYS A 153 3.69 11.14 0.97
C CYS A 153 3.33 11.83 -0.35
N THR A 154 4.31 12.43 -1.01
CA THR A 154 4.12 13.19 -2.26
C THR A 154 4.22 12.32 -3.51
N PRO A 155 3.67 12.75 -4.68
CA PRO A 155 3.95 12.08 -5.95
C PRO A 155 5.47 12.00 -6.21
N ASN A 156 5.94 10.84 -6.69
CA ASN A 156 7.38 10.58 -6.96
C ASN A 156 8.29 10.73 -5.74
N LYS A 157 7.78 10.42 -4.54
CA LYS A 157 8.40 10.66 -3.24
C LYS A 157 9.78 10.01 -3.02
N SER A 158 10.16 8.98 -3.79
CA SER A 158 11.32 8.13 -3.50
C SER A 158 12.64 8.89 -3.28
N LEU A 159 12.81 10.05 -3.93
CA LEU A 159 14.03 10.85 -3.82
C LEU A 159 13.86 12.13 -2.96
N SER A 160 12.65 12.45 -2.54
CA SER A 160 12.33 13.67 -1.79
C SER A 160 11.64 13.42 -0.45
N LEU A 161 11.56 12.17 -0.03
CA LEU A 161 10.86 11.77 1.17
C LEU A 161 11.51 12.38 2.43
N THR A 162 10.70 13.06 3.22
CA THR A 162 11.09 13.65 4.50
C THR A 162 10.35 12.99 5.64
N PHE A 163 10.93 13.03 6.85
CA PHE A 163 10.29 12.45 8.03
C PHE A 163 9.03 13.26 8.41
N PRO A 164 7.87 12.62 8.63
CA PRO A 164 6.64 13.31 8.96
C PRO A 164 6.65 13.86 10.39
N ASN A 165 5.88 14.93 10.60
CA ASN A 165 5.64 15.44 11.95
C ASN A 165 4.53 14.63 12.63
N ILE A 166 4.90 13.69 13.49
CA ILE A 166 3.97 12.82 14.22
C ILE A 166 4.31 12.81 15.72
N PRO A 167 3.36 12.41 16.60
CA PRO A 167 3.62 12.32 18.03
C PRO A 167 4.85 11.46 18.37
N GLN A 168 5.71 11.94 19.26
CA GLN A 168 6.99 11.29 19.61
C GLN A 168 6.83 9.84 20.07
N ASN A 169 5.78 9.54 20.83
CA ASN A 169 5.47 8.18 21.29
C ASN A 169 5.06 7.23 20.18
N LEU A 170 4.73 7.73 18.96
CA LEU A 170 4.32 6.95 17.80
C LEU A 170 5.43 6.80 16.75
N VAL A 171 6.53 7.54 16.90
CA VAL A 171 7.64 7.55 15.92
C VAL A 171 8.21 6.14 15.69
N ARG A 172 8.40 5.33 16.73
CA ARG A 172 8.88 3.95 16.61
C ARG A 172 7.99 3.12 15.70
N HIS A 173 6.68 3.31 15.79
CA HIS A 173 5.71 2.57 14.99
C HIS A 173 5.72 2.99 13.52
N PHE A 174 5.92 4.28 13.26
CA PHE A 174 6.15 4.78 11.91
C PHE A 174 7.44 4.19 11.30
N ILE A 175 8.55 4.22 12.05
CA ILE A 175 9.83 3.64 11.60
C ILE A 175 9.68 2.15 11.32
N ARG A 176 8.93 1.39 12.15
CA ARG A 176 8.65 -0.03 11.89
C ARG A 176 7.88 -0.22 10.59
N GLY A 177 6.83 0.56 10.33
CA GLY A 177 6.08 0.49 9.08
C GLY A 177 6.94 0.80 7.87
N TYR A 178 7.75 1.85 7.94
CA TYR A 178 8.70 2.20 6.89
C TYR A 178 9.75 1.10 6.65
N PHE A 179 10.28 0.53 7.73
CA PHE A 179 11.21 -0.60 7.66
C PHE A 179 10.54 -1.86 7.09
N ASP A 180 9.28 -2.12 7.40
CA ASP A 180 8.56 -3.27 6.85
C ASP A 180 8.37 -3.18 5.33
N GLY A 181 8.27 -1.98 4.76
CA GLY A 181 8.34 -1.75 3.31
C GLY A 181 9.77 -1.85 2.77
N ASP A 182 10.60 -0.86 3.06
CA ASP A 182 11.90 -0.62 2.43
C ASP A 182 13.11 -1.26 3.14
N GLY A 183 12.94 -1.84 4.33
CA GLY A 183 14.04 -2.47 5.06
C GLY A 183 14.26 -3.92 4.68
N CYS A 184 15.43 -4.44 5.01
CA CYS A 184 15.82 -5.83 4.84
C CYS A 184 16.37 -6.42 6.14
N ILE A 185 15.96 -7.65 6.46
CA ILE A 185 16.60 -8.49 7.49
C ILE A 185 17.25 -9.66 6.76
N SER A 186 18.55 -9.63 6.65
CA SER A 186 19.39 -10.68 6.09
C SER A 186 20.32 -11.26 7.15
N ARG A 187 21.34 -11.99 6.75
CA ARG A 187 22.26 -12.65 7.67
C ARG A 187 23.69 -12.69 7.17
N TYR A 188 24.62 -12.68 8.12
CA TYR A 188 25.98 -13.14 7.89
C TYR A 188 26.17 -14.53 8.52
N VAL A 189 26.81 -15.44 7.77
CA VAL A 189 27.18 -16.76 8.24
C VAL A 189 28.67 -16.76 8.53
N HIS A 190 29.02 -17.07 9.78
CA HIS A 190 30.39 -17.20 10.24
C HIS A 190 30.56 -18.59 10.86
N ASN A 191 31.23 -19.50 10.16
CA ASN A 191 31.35 -20.89 10.58
C ASN A 191 29.97 -21.51 10.91
N THR A 192 29.72 -21.79 12.18
CA THR A 192 28.45 -22.37 12.68
C THR A 192 27.49 -21.33 13.26
N CYS A 193 27.87 -20.03 13.22
CA CYS A 193 27.09 -18.96 13.82
C CYS A 193 26.48 -18.06 12.76
N ILE A 194 25.23 -17.68 12.97
CA ILE A 194 24.49 -16.73 12.12
C ILE A 194 24.20 -15.48 12.93
N THR A 195 24.56 -14.33 12.35
CA THR A 195 24.24 -13.01 12.93
C THR A 195 23.33 -12.22 12.00
N PRO A 196 22.40 -11.41 12.53
CA PRO A 196 21.55 -10.58 11.69
C PRO A 196 22.37 -9.48 10.99
N HIS A 197 21.98 -9.19 9.77
CA HIS A 197 22.38 -8.02 9.03
C HIS A 197 21.14 -7.29 8.59
N ILE A 198 21.01 -6.04 9.02
CA ILE A 198 19.82 -5.21 8.83
C ILE A 198 20.20 -4.06 7.92
N GLU A 199 19.40 -3.82 6.90
CA GLU A 199 19.57 -2.69 5.97
C GLU A 199 18.26 -1.92 5.86
N LEU A 200 18.36 -0.58 5.81
CA LEU A 200 17.23 0.30 5.52
C LEU A 200 17.65 1.32 4.47
N LEU A 201 16.94 1.36 3.36
CA LEU A 201 17.12 2.33 2.29
C LEU A 201 16.24 3.57 2.51
N GLY A 202 16.69 4.72 2.01
CA GLY A 202 15.91 5.95 2.06
C GLY A 202 16.66 7.19 1.64
N THR A 203 16.00 8.34 1.73
CA THR A 203 16.66 9.63 1.60
C THR A 203 17.53 9.91 2.80
N LYS A 204 18.56 10.75 2.62
CA LYS A 204 19.46 11.15 3.70
C LYS A 204 18.69 11.66 4.93
N GLN A 205 17.73 12.56 4.70
CA GLN A 205 16.93 13.17 5.77
C GLN A 205 16.08 12.13 6.52
N MET A 206 15.44 11.20 5.82
CA MET A 206 14.66 10.14 6.44
C MET A 206 15.53 9.28 7.35
N LEU A 207 16.69 8.84 6.86
CA LEU A 207 17.59 7.96 7.59
C LEU A 207 18.27 8.65 8.79
N GLU A 208 18.60 9.94 8.71
CA GLU A 208 19.10 10.73 9.84
C GLU A 208 18.07 10.79 10.98
N GLN A 209 16.78 10.91 10.65
CA GLN A 209 15.71 10.87 11.65
C GLN A 209 15.54 9.47 12.26
N VAL A 210 15.70 8.42 11.47
CA VAL A 210 15.69 7.04 12.00
C VAL A 210 16.82 6.84 13.02
N LEU A 211 18.04 7.30 12.72
CA LEU A 211 19.16 7.26 13.67
C LEU A 211 18.89 8.07 14.94
N LEU A 212 18.40 9.29 14.77
CA LEU A 212 18.10 10.18 15.90
C LEU A 212 17.08 9.54 16.85
N HIS A 213 15.97 9.00 16.31
CA HIS A 213 14.88 8.48 17.13
C HIS A 213 15.15 7.07 17.69
N SER A 214 15.90 6.24 16.99
CA SER A 214 16.30 4.93 17.52
C SER A 214 17.42 5.03 18.55
N GLY A 215 18.30 6.02 18.43
CA GLY A 215 19.50 6.14 19.26
C GLY A 215 20.54 5.04 19.03
N ILE A 216 20.36 4.22 17.98
CA ILE A 216 21.21 3.05 17.70
C ILE A 216 22.14 3.35 16.54
N SER A 217 23.44 3.30 16.80
CA SER A 217 24.47 3.58 15.79
C SER A 217 24.39 2.60 14.62
N ALA A 218 24.53 3.12 13.41
CA ALA A 218 24.53 2.34 12.18
C ALA A 218 25.70 2.75 11.28
N LYS A 219 26.04 1.85 10.36
CA LYS A 219 26.93 2.19 9.26
C LYS A 219 26.12 2.91 8.19
N TYR A 220 26.46 4.16 7.93
CA TYR A 220 25.79 5.01 6.97
C TYR A 220 26.53 5.00 5.64
N LYS A 221 25.85 4.67 4.55
CA LYS A 221 26.44 4.55 3.23
C LYS A 221 25.58 5.24 2.16
N HIS A 222 26.25 5.75 1.15
CA HIS A 222 25.61 6.20 -0.07
C HIS A 222 25.38 4.99 -1.01
N ASP A 223 24.14 4.70 -1.33
CA ASP A 223 23.81 3.56 -2.21
C ASP A 223 23.70 3.99 -3.68
N LYS A 224 24.84 3.95 -4.36
CA LYS A 224 24.93 4.32 -5.78
C LYS A 224 24.23 3.34 -6.74
N ARG A 225 23.77 2.17 -6.25
CA ARG A 225 23.09 1.16 -7.10
C ARG A 225 21.71 1.65 -7.58
N HIS A 226 21.04 2.50 -6.79
CA HIS A 226 19.69 2.97 -7.09
C HIS A 226 19.66 4.40 -7.64
N SER A 227 20.32 5.34 -6.98
CA SER A 227 20.48 6.73 -7.43
C SER A 227 21.53 7.46 -6.57
N GLU A 228 21.95 8.65 -7.02
CA GLU A 228 22.82 9.52 -6.22
C GLU A 228 22.13 10.07 -4.95
N GLU A 229 20.82 10.02 -4.87
CA GLU A 229 20.01 10.49 -3.75
C GLU A 229 19.65 9.38 -2.74
N THR A 230 20.00 8.12 -3.04
CA THR A 230 19.66 6.96 -2.20
C THR A 230 20.79 6.66 -1.22
N TRP A 231 20.41 6.54 0.06
CA TRP A 231 21.30 6.18 1.15
C TRP A 231 20.84 4.92 1.84
N SER A 232 21.74 4.24 2.55
CA SER A 232 21.43 3.10 3.40
C SER A 232 21.99 3.23 4.79
N LEU A 233 21.27 2.67 5.76
CA LEU A 233 21.74 2.36 7.10
C LEU A 233 21.92 0.86 7.21
N GLU A 234 23.08 0.45 7.71
CA GLU A 234 23.38 -0.96 7.98
C GLU A 234 23.69 -1.18 9.45
N TRP A 235 23.01 -2.14 10.05
CA TRP A 235 23.26 -2.62 11.41
C TRP A 235 23.62 -4.09 11.36
N SER A 236 24.58 -4.50 12.15
CA SER A 236 25.00 -5.90 12.24
C SER A 236 25.32 -6.27 13.68
N LYS A 237 25.42 -7.56 13.95
CA LYS A 237 25.74 -8.06 15.29
C LYS A 237 24.75 -7.50 16.34
N GLN A 238 25.27 -6.93 17.45
CA GLN A 238 24.45 -6.43 18.54
C GLN A 238 23.59 -5.23 18.14
N GLU A 239 24.12 -4.28 17.40
CA GLU A 239 23.38 -3.11 16.92
C GLU A 239 22.19 -3.54 16.03
N GLY A 240 22.36 -4.61 15.22
CA GLY A 240 21.27 -5.17 14.43
C GLY A 240 20.17 -5.78 15.30
N ILE A 241 20.54 -6.49 16.36
CA ILE A 241 19.60 -7.05 17.34
C ILE A 241 18.87 -5.93 18.09
N ASP A 242 19.61 -4.91 18.54
CA ASP A 242 19.03 -3.78 19.26
C ASP A 242 18.03 -3.01 18.37
N PHE A 243 18.36 -2.82 17.09
CA PHE A 243 17.47 -2.13 16.16
C PHE A 243 16.19 -2.91 15.87
N ILE A 244 16.26 -4.23 15.62
CA ILE A 244 15.03 -5.02 15.43
C ILE A 244 14.23 -5.16 16.73
N ASN A 245 14.86 -5.18 17.90
CA ASN A 245 14.18 -5.09 19.19
C ASN A 245 13.45 -3.75 19.34
N TYR A 246 14.13 -2.63 19.03
CA TYR A 246 13.51 -1.30 19.02
C TYR A 246 12.27 -1.27 18.12
N LEU A 247 12.28 -1.91 16.94
CA LEU A 247 11.15 -1.92 16.03
C LEU A 247 10.00 -2.81 16.50
N TYR A 248 10.30 -4.05 16.92
CA TYR A 248 9.28 -5.11 17.01
C TYR A 248 8.91 -5.53 18.44
N GLN A 249 9.65 -5.07 19.45
CA GLN A 249 9.28 -5.37 20.85
C GLN A 249 7.90 -4.79 21.15
N ASP A 250 7.00 -5.62 21.71
CA ASP A 250 5.66 -5.25 22.15
C ASP A 250 4.78 -4.60 21.06
N CYS A 251 5.03 -4.92 19.78
CA CYS A 251 4.24 -4.39 18.67
C CYS A 251 3.00 -5.25 18.39
N SER A 252 1.91 -4.59 17.99
CA SER A 252 0.66 -5.26 17.63
C SER A 252 0.52 -5.53 16.12
N ILE A 253 1.23 -4.75 15.28
CA ILE A 253 1.16 -4.85 13.82
C ILE A 253 2.55 -4.89 13.19
N TYR A 254 2.72 -5.78 12.21
CA TYR A 254 4.00 -6.06 11.56
C TYR A 254 3.80 -6.84 10.26
N LEU A 255 4.84 -6.84 9.40
CA LEU A 255 4.95 -7.73 8.24
C LEU A 255 5.43 -9.12 8.69
N ASN A 256 4.59 -10.14 8.51
CA ASN A 256 4.78 -11.48 9.09
C ASN A 256 6.17 -12.07 8.81
N ARG A 257 6.67 -11.97 7.57
CA ARG A 257 7.98 -12.54 7.20
C ARG A 257 9.15 -11.90 7.94
N LYS A 258 9.12 -10.57 8.16
CA LYS A 258 10.16 -9.85 8.91
C LYS A 258 10.04 -10.11 10.42
N TYR A 259 8.82 -10.19 10.94
CA TYR A 259 8.58 -10.52 12.34
C TYR A 259 9.06 -11.93 12.71
N LYS A 260 8.91 -12.93 11.80
CA LYS A 260 9.48 -14.27 11.99
C LYS A 260 11.02 -14.21 12.15
N LEU A 261 11.71 -13.42 11.34
CA LEU A 261 13.16 -13.21 11.44
C LEU A 261 13.55 -12.47 12.73
N TYR A 262 12.76 -11.46 13.14
CA TYR A 262 12.93 -10.81 14.43
C TYR A 262 12.82 -11.83 15.57
N GLN A 263 11.77 -12.67 15.61
CA GLN A 263 11.60 -13.69 16.64
C GLN A 263 12.80 -14.65 16.69
N PHE A 264 13.41 -14.94 15.56
CA PHE A 264 14.60 -15.78 15.48
C PHE A 264 15.83 -15.08 16.08
N PHE A 265 16.06 -13.81 15.79
CA PHE A 265 17.28 -13.09 16.19
C PHE A 265 17.17 -12.31 17.52
N LYS A 266 15.99 -12.07 18.06
CA LYS A 266 15.77 -11.15 19.20
C LYS A 266 16.62 -11.44 20.45
N ASN A 267 17.04 -12.69 20.63
CA ASN A 267 17.85 -13.13 21.77
C ASN A 267 19.34 -13.33 21.41
N GLY A 268 19.78 -12.86 20.25
CA GLY A 268 21.17 -12.95 19.81
C GLY A 268 21.42 -13.77 18.57
N SER A 269 22.70 -14.06 18.33
CA SER A 269 23.13 -14.92 17.24
C SER A 269 22.63 -16.36 17.41
N ARG A 270 22.45 -17.07 16.29
CA ARG A 270 21.89 -18.43 16.23
C ARG A 270 22.84 -19.39 15.51
N SER A 271 22.57 -20.69 15.63
CA SER A 271 23.30 -21.68 14.83
C SER A 271 22.77 -21.79 13.39
N VAL A 272 23.56 -22.37 12.51
CA VAL A 272 23.15 -22.67 11.13
C VAL A 272 22.00 -23.69 11.12
N GLU A 273 22.05 -24.66 12.03
CA GLU A 273 21.02 -25.68 12.18
C GLU A 273 19.67 -25.08 12.55
N GLU A 274 19.64 -24.21 13.58
CA GLU A 274 18.41 -23.51 14.00
C GLU A 274 17.81 -22.67 12.86
N PHE A 275 18.66 -22.02 12.06
CA PHE A 275 18.21 -21.25 10.91
C PHE A 275 17.68 -22.11 9.77
N THR A 276 18.33 -23.24 9.51
CA THR A 276 17.86 -24.22 8.52
C THR A 276 16.51 -24.82 8.92
N GLU A 277 16.30 -25.09 10.20
CA GLU A 277 15.01 -25.54 10.73
C GLU A 277 13.92 -24.48 10.55
N LEU A 278 14.23 -23.18 10.77
CA LEU A 278 13.31 -22.07 10.51
C LEU A 278 12.89 -22.02 9.04
N LEU A 279 13.83 -22.25 8.11
CA LEU A 279 13.59 -22.23 6.67
C LEU A 279 12.84 -23.44 6.17
N SER A 280 13.16 -24.63 6.69
CA SER A 280 12.55 -25.89 6.29
C SER A 280 11.14 -26.09 6.81
N GLY A 281 10.73 -25.27 7.77
CA GLY A 281 9.43 -25.17 8.43
C GLY A 281 8.71 -26.50 8.61
N LYS A 282 8.60 -27.03 9.80
CA LYS A 282 7.72 -28.18 10.12
C LYS A 282 6.23 -27.91 9.76
N ASN A 283 5.92 -26.71 9.21
CA ASN A 283 4.59 -26.24 8.81
C ASN A 283 4.48 -25.80 7.34
N GLY A 284 5.36 -26.26 6.44
CA GLY A 284 5.17 -26.12 4.97
C GLY A 284 5.31 -24.72 4.37
N GLU A 285 5.63 -23.69 5.12
CA GLU A 285 5.89 -22.34 4.62
C GLU A 285 7.40 -22.12 4.38
N CYS A 286 7.85 -22.43 3.18
CA CYS A 286 9.21 -22.14 2.74
C CYS A 286 9.43 -20.62 2.66
N LEU A 287 10.18 -20.04 3.60
CA LEU A 287 10.73 -18.70 3.47
C LEU A 287 11.82 -18.74 2.39
N LYS A 288 11.47 -18.49 1.12
CA LYS A 288 12.46 -18.21 0.09
C LYS A 288 13.14 -16.89 0.45
N LEU A 289 14.33 -17.00 1.02
CA LEU A 289 15.22 -15.85 1.20
C LEU A 289 15.85 -15.59 -0.15
N GLU A 290 15.56 -14.45 -0.73
CA GLU A 290 16.27 -13.91 -1.87
C GLU A 290 17.74 -13.70 -1.46
N SER A 291 18.65 -14.31 -2.24
CA SER A 291 20.10 -14.17 -2.13
C SER A 291 20.56 -12.78 -2.56
#